data_eb7f8acef39ca65b891d6cefb16720f2
#
_entry.id   eb7f8acef39ca65b891d6cefb16720f2
#
_cell.length_a   1.000
_cell.length_b   1.000
_cell.length_c   1.000
_cell.angle_alpha   90.00
_cell.angle_beta   90.00
_cell.angle_gamma   90.00
#
_symmetry.space_group_name_H-M   'P 1'
#
loop_
_entity.id
_entity.type
_entity.pdbx_description
1 polymer ?
#
loop_
_entity_poly.entity_id
_entity_poly.type
_entity_poly.pdbx_seq_one_letter_code
_entity_poly.pdbx_strand_id
1 'polypeptide(L)'
;NITGRNSNFNGTGGNVNITDTGSAVFLLDNVNFTSGTNFNDNFGLTSNSGYTYINIKGAVGNLSVLNYGNTKTISNDDTIFISSENSNVTLTSAASITSTNAEVTGVYSKDGNVVNNGALSLTGNKSSALYGENTNITNSNTGNITVGTNGSGMYIKNNTAATFNGNNSGAITLGAGSVGMRGEGEVALVNTATGNISSTGLGALGMSQSGGTRNLENAGTITLTGDKSIGMHSENITTSGHQVKNTGTITLGDSADSANPSVGIYSANGTNSAIINDTGGKIIGGARTVGIYGKNVGLSGSGSGTAS
;
A
#
# COMPACT_ATOMS: atom_id res chain seq x y z
N ASN A 1 -25.44 -14.36 4.48
CA ASN A 1 -25.04 -13.70 3.24
C ASN A 1 -26.16 -12.80 2.75
N ILE A 2 -25.84 -11.55 2.42
CA ILE A 2 -26.74 -10.58 1.80
C ILE A 2 -26.28 -10.41 0.35
N THR A 3 -27.14 -10.72 -0.60
CA THR A 3 -26.86 -10.60 -2.03
C THR A 3 -27.67 -9.47 -2.62
N GLY A 4 -27.04 -8.58 -3.38
CA GLY A 4 -27.71 -7.48 -4.08
C GLY A 4 -27.24 -7.36 -5.52
N ARG A 5 -28.18 -7.18 -6.45
CA ARG A 5 -27.93 -6.82 -7.84
C ARG A 5 -28.60 -5.50 -8.15
N ASN A 6 -27.85 -4.52 -8.68
CA ASN A 6 -28.39 -3.22 -9.11
C ASN A 6 -29.33 -2.55 -8.10
N SER A 7 -29.01 -2.67 -6.79
CA SER A 7 -29.86 -2.20 -5.72
C SER A 7 -29.12 -1.20 -4.84
N ASN A 8 -29.83 -0.16 -4.41
CA ASN A 8 -29.38 0.64 -3.28
C ASN A 8 -29.54 -0.19 -2.01
N PHE A 9 -28.42 -0.54 -1.37
CA PHE A 9 -28.45 -1.20 -0.09
C PHE A 9 -28.46 -0.16 1.03
N ASN A 10 -29.50 -0.16 1.85
CA ASN A 10 -29.61 0.66 3.04
C ASN A 10 -30.00 -0.25 4.21
N GLY A 11 -29.01 -0.70 4.97
CA GLY A 11 -29.23 -1.54 6.15
C GLY A 11 -29.28 -0.69 7.41
N THR A 12 -30.42 -0.64 8.06
CA THR A 12 -30.60 0.03 9.36
C THR A 12 -31.01 -0.98 10.42
N GLY A 13 -30.12 -1.18 11.40
CA GLY A 13 -30.40 -1.98 12.59
C GLY A 13 -30.31 -3.50 12.40
N GLY A 14 -30.08 -4.22 13.47
CA GLY A 14 -29.90 -5.67 13.52
C GLY A 14 -28.44 -6.09 13.68
N ASN A 15 -28.25 -7.38 13.92
CA ASN A 15 -26.93 -8.01 14.06
C ASN A 15 -26.77 -9.13 13.03
N VAL A 16 -25.56 -9.19 12.43
CA VAL A 16 -25.11 -10.33 11.63
C VAL A 16 -24.12 -11.14 12.47
N ASN A 17 -24.36 -12.42 12.63
CA ASN A 17 -23.49 -13.34 13.33
C ASN A 17 -22.77 -14.25 12.34
N ILE A 18 -21.43 -14.24 12.35
CA ILE A 18 -20.58 -15.09 11.51
C ILE A 18 -19.92 -16.13 12.42
N THR A 19 -20.17 -17.38 12.18
CA THR A 19 -19.65 -18.51 12.97
C THR A 19 -18.54 -19.27 12.28
N ASP A 20 -18.44 -19.19 10.95
CA ASP A 20 -17.50 -19.96 10.15
C ASP A 20 -16.44 -19.08 9.48
N THR A 21 -15.18 -19.56 9.47
CA THR A 21 -14.07 -18.94 8.74
C THR A 21 -14.34 -18.88 7.24
N GLY A 22 -13.88 -17.79 6.60
CA GLY A 22 -14.02 -17.62 5.15
C GLY A 22 -15.41 -17.21 4.66
N SER A 23 -16.37 -17.00 5.57
CA SER A 23 -17.68 -16.48 5.21
C SER A 23 -17.61 -15.00 4.82
N ALA A 24 -18.46 -14.58 3.86
CA ALA A 24 -18.67 -13.18 3.53
C ALA A 24 -19.93 -12.64 4.21
N VAL A 25 -19.85 -11.44 4.79
CA VAL A 25 -21.04 -10.76 5.33
C VAL A 25 -21.91 -10.23 4.19
N PHE A 26 -21.31 -9.52 3.25
CA PHE A 26 -21.96 -9.05 2.03
C PHE A 26 -21.32 -9.70 0.80
N LEU A 27 -22.19 -10.21 -0.08
CA LEU A 27 -21.78 -10.68 -1.39
C LEU A 27 -22.51 -9.82 -2.44
N LEU A 28 -21.73 -9.01 -3.17
CA LEU A 28 -22.22 -8.05 -4.15
C LEU A 28 -21.77 -8.53 -5.55
N ASP A 29 -22.72 -8.84 -6.41
CA ASP A 29 -22.46 -9.35 -7.76
C ASP A 29 -23.01 -8.37 -8.80
N ASN A 30 -22.15 -7.86 -9.66
CA ASN A 30 -22.46 -6.87 -10.70
C ASN A 30 -23.22 -5.63 -10.15
N VAL A 31 -22.74 -5.08 -9.05
CA VAL A 31 -23.36 -3.93 -8.37
C VAL A 31 -22.58 -2.66 -8.69
N ASN A 32 -23.27 -1.58 -9.03
CA ASN A 32 -22.68 -0.28 -9.26
C ASN A 32 -23.27 0.74 -8.31
N PHE A 33 -22.43 1.26 -7.41
CA PHE A 33 -22.77 2.44 -6.63
C PHE A 33 -22.45 3.67 -7.48
N THR A 34 -23.47 4.39 -7.89
CA THR A 34 -23.29 5.62 -8.67
C THR A 34 -22.62 6.71 -7.83
N SER A 35 -22.00 7.69 -8.51
CA SER A 35 -21.35 8.81 -7.85
C SER A 35 -22.24 9.46 -6.79
N GLY A 36 -21.73 9.63 -5.57
CA GLY A 36 -22.46 10.20 -4.44
C GLY A 36 -23.29 9.22 -3.61
N THR A 37 -23.39 7.93 -4.00
CA THR A 37 -24.01 6.89 -3.16
C THR A 37 -22.92 6.03 -2.54
N ASN A 38 -22.99 5.88 -1.22
CA ASN A 38 -22.10 5.03 -0.46
C ASN A 38 -22.83 3.74 -0.04
N PHE A 39 -22.05 2.67 0.07
CA PHE A 39 -22.52 1.48 0.76
C PHE A 39 -22.76 1.81 2.24
N ASN A 40 -23.99 1.61 2.72
CA ASN A 40 -24.38 1.91 4.10
C ASN A 40 -24.59 0.62 4.89
N ASP A 41 -23.84 0.46 5.98
CA ASP A 41 -23.75 -0.76 6.78
C ASP A 41 -24.00 -0.55 8.29
N ASN A 42 -25.03 0.22 8.64
CA ASN A 42 -25.39 0.53 10.03
C ASN A 42 -26.02 -0.66 10.78
N PHE A 43 -25.26 -1.73 10.98
CA PHE A 43 -25.66 -2.86 11.83
C PHE A 43 -24.46 -3.42 12.60
N GLY A 44 -24.79 -4.11 13.70
CA GLY A 44 -23.80 -4.82 14.50
C GLY A 44 -23.30 -6.08 13.80
N LEU A 45 -22.01 -6.39 13.94
CA LEU A 45 -21.41 -7.62 13.48
C LEU A 45 -20.75 -8.31 14.66
N THR A 46 -21.03 -9.60 14.82
CA THR A 46 -20.35 -10.49 15.75
C THR A 46 -19.72 -11.63 14.97
N SER A 47 -18.42 -11.86 15.16
CA SER A 47 -17.72 -12.99 14.58
C SER A 47 -16.71 -13.54 15.57
N ASN A 48 -16.51 -14.86 15.55
CA ASN A 48 -15.52 -15.57 16.38
C ASN A 48 -14.27 -15.99 15.56
N SER A 49 -14.23 -15.69 14.29
CA SER A 49 -13.14 -16.06 13.37
C SER A 49 -12.98 -15.02 12.28
N GLY A 50 -11.89 -15.10 11.50
CA GLY A 50 -11.68 -14.28 10.32
C GLY A 50 -12.77 -14.43 9.28
N TYR A 51 -13.12 -13.35 8.61
CA TYR A 51 -14.20 -13.28 7.61
C TYR A 51 -13.88 -12.30 6.50
N THR A 52 -14.63 -12.32 5.42
CA THR A 52 -14.67 -11.23 4.45
C THR A 52 -15.88 -10.36 4.74
N TYR A 53 -15.68 -9.05 4.99
CA TYR A 53 -16.82 -8.18 5.30
C TYR A 53 -17.63 -7.87 4.04
N ILE A 54 -16.99 -7.30 3.01
CA ILE A 54 -17.64 -7.08 1.70
C ILE A 54 -16.87 -7.88 0.65
N ASN A 55 -17.56 -8.74 -0.07
CA ASN A 55 -17.04 -9.38 -1.26
C ASN A 55 -17.79 -8.82 -2.47
N ILE A 56 -17.10 -8.07 -3.33
CA ILE A 56 -17.70 -7.50 -4.54
C ILE A 56 -17.05 -8.08 -5.79
N LYS A 57 -17.88 -8.48 -6.73
CA LYS A 57 -17.46 -9.06 -8.00
C LYS A 57 -18.14 -8.39 -9.18
N GLY A 58 -17.36 -7.96 -10.15
CA GLY A 58 -17.81 -7.50 -11.46
C GLY A 58 -17.59 -8.57 -12.53
N ALA A 59 -18.13 -8.35 -13.71
CA ALA A 59 -17.83 -9.15 -14.88
C ALA A 59 -16.55 -8.65 -15.58
N VAL A 60 -15.83 -9.54 -16.26
CA VAL A 60 -14.70 -9.17 -17.11
C VAL A 60 -15.17 -8.19 -18.18
N GLY A 61 -14.51 -7.03 -18.28
CA GLY A 61 -14.88 -5.97 -19.20
C GLY A 61 -16.05 -5.06 -18.74
N ASN A 62 -16.69 -5.38 -17.60
CA ASN A 62 -17.72 -4.55 -16.98
C ASN A 62 -17.51 -4.50 -15.47
N LEU A 63 -16.63 -3.56 -15.04
CA LEU A 63 -16.24 -3.46 -13.64
C LEU A 63 -17.41 -3.03 -12.75
N SER A 64 -17.60 -3.73 -11.64
CA SER A 64 -18.46 -3.23 -10.55
C SER A 64 -17.81 -2.03 -9.85
N VAL A 65 -18.62 -1.19 -9.23
CA VAL A 65 -18.17 0.01 -8.50
C VAL A 65 -18.68 -0.05 -7.06
N LEU A 66 -17.76 0.10 -6.12
CA LEU A 66 -18.07 0.21 -4.69
C LEU A 66 -17.51 1.52 -4.14
N ASN A 67 -18.39 2.34 -3.56
CA ASN A 67 -17.98 3.49 -2.73
C ASN A 67 -18.29 3.17 -1.27
N TYR A 68 -17.27 3.22 -0.42
CA TYR A 68 -17.40 2.98 1.02
C TYR A 68 -17.02 4.25 1.80
N GLY A 69 -17.89 4.69 2.71
CA GLY A 69 -17.72 5.95 3.43
C GLY A 69 -18.07 5.89 4.93
N ASN A 70 -18.11 4.69 5.53
CA ASN A 70 -18.50 4.54 6.92
C ASN A 70 -17.30 4.29 7.84
N THR A 71 -17.53 4.41 9.16
CA THR A 71 -16.59 3.99 10.19
C THR A 71 -16.83 2.53 10.54
N LYS A 72 -15.75 1.72 10.55
CA LYS A 72 -15.82 0.30 10.93
C LYS A 72 -14.59 -0.13 11.72
N THR A 73 -14.84 -0.85 12.80
CA THR A 73 -13.79 -1.55 13.56
C THR A 73 -13.85 -3.03 13.26
N ILE A 74 -12.70 -3.60 12.89
CA ILE A 74 -12.53 -5.03 12.64
C ILE A 74 -11.96 -5.64 13.93
N SER A 75 -12.65 -6.63 14.48
CA SER A 75 -12.35 -7.22 15.78
C SER A 75 -11.77 -8.64 15.74
N ASN A 76 -11.51 -9.18 14.56
CA ASN A 76 -10.98 -10.53 14.38
C ASN A 76 -9.70 -10.52 13.54
N ASP A 77 -8.78 -11.44 13.88
CA ASP A 77 -7.62 -11.76 13.05
C ASP A 77 -8.06 -12.35 11.70
N ASP A 78 -7.16 -12.44 10.73
CA ASP A 78 -7.38 -13.07 9.41
C ASP A 78 -8.61 -12.53 8.66
N THR A 79 -8.94 -11.26 8.83
CA THR A 79 -10.13 -10.65 8.23
C THR A 79 -9.77 -9.83 7.00
N ILE A 80 -10.53 -10.01 5.91
CA ILE A 80 -10.50 -9.12 4.76
C ILE A 80 -11.72 -8.19 4.84
N PHE A 81 -11.47 -6.88 4.94
CA PHE A 81 -12.58 -5.93 5.03
C PHE A 81 -13.32 -5.79 3.70
N ILE A 82 -12.62 -5.51 2.61
CA ILE A 82 -13.19 -5.53 1.25
C ILE A 82 -12.34 -6.47 0.39
N SER A 83 -12.98 -7.48 -0.18
CA SER A 83 -12.44 -8.33 -1.25
C SER A 83 -13.12 -7.95 -2.55
N SER A 84 -12.36 -7.60 -3.59
CA SER A 84 -12.91 -7.18 -4.87
C SER A 84 -12.25 -7.93 -6.03
N GLU A 85 -13.06 -8.31 -7.02
CA GLU A 85 -12.61 -8.90 -8.28
C GLU A 85 -13.31 -8.20 -9.45
N ASN A 86 -12.57 -7.81 -10.49
CA ASN A 86 -13.11 -7.03 -11.60
C ASN A 86 -13.96 -5.84 -11.13
N SER A 87 -13.42 -5.04 -10.19
CA SER A 87 -14.20 -3.98 -9.54
C SER A 87 -13.34 -2.77 -9.21
N ASN A 88 -13.96 -1.60 -9.23
CA ASN A 88 -13.38 -0.36 -8.74
C ASN A 88 -13.85 -0.09 -7.31
N VAL A 89 -12.93 0.05 -6.38
CA VAL A 89 -13.21 0.34 -4.98
C VAL A 89 -12.72 1.73 -4.63
N THR A 90 -13.60 2.55 -4.08
CA THR A 90 -13.24 3.87 -3.52
C THR A 90 -13.60 3.91 -2.04
N LEU A 91 -12.60 4.07 -1.20
CA LEU A 91 -12.80 4.50 0.17
C LEU A 91 -12.90 6.03 0.13
N THR A 92 -14.06 6.56 0.50
CA THR A 92 -14.29 8.02 0.48
C THR A 92 -13.59 8.70 1.65
N SER A 93 -13.53 10.02 1.66
CA SER A 93 -12.92 10.78 2.78
C SER A 93 -13.62 10.59 4.13
N ALA A 94 -14.84 10.07 4.14
CA ALA A 94 -15.57 9.70 5.35
C ALA A 94 -15.26 8.28 5.84
N ALA A 95 -14.60 7.45 5.03
CA ALA A 95 -14.25 6.09 5.44
C ALA A 95 -13.20 6.10 6.56
N SER A 96 -13.46 5.34 7.62
CA SER A 96 -12.53 5.11 8.72
C SER A 96 -12.56 3.64 9.13
N ILE A 97 -11.53 2.89 8.76
CA ILE A 97 -11.45 1.46 9.02
C ILE A 97 -10.30 1.22 9.99
N THR A 98 -10.60 0.60 11.12
CA THR A 98 -9.63 0.38 12.19
C THR A 98 -9.54 -1.08 12.60
N SER A 99 -8.34 -1.54 12.95
CA SER A 99 -8.10 -2.84 13.59
C SER A 99 -6.80 -2.84 14.38
N THR A 100 -6.80 -3.53 15.51
CA THR A 100 -5.60 -3.92 16.27
C THR A 100 -5.29 -5.40 16.10
N ASN A 101 -6.12 -6.13 15.38
CA ASN A 101 -6.01 -7.55 15.12
C ASN A 101 -4.96 -7.87 14.07
N ALA A 102 -4.37 -9.06 14.17
CA ALA A 102 -3.31 -9.51 13.26
C ALA A 102 -3.86 -9.97 11.91
N GLU A 103 -3.02 -9.88 10.88
CA GLU A 103 -3.27 -10.45 9.55
C GLU A 103 -4.57 -9.91 8.90
N VAL A 104 -4.94 -8.66 9.24
CA VAL A 104 -6.10 -7.99 8.66
C VAL A 104 -5.73 -7.33 7.33
N THR A 105 -6.54 -7.54 6.31
CA THR A 105 -6.45 -6.84 5.02
C THR A 105 -7.59 -5.83 4.90
N GLY A 106 -7.26 -4.55 4.71
CA GLY A 106 -8.26 -3.50 4.51
C GLY A 106 -8.98 -3.66 3.18
N VAL A 107 -8.26 -3.57 2.06
CA VAL A 107 -8.81 -3.84 0.73
C VAL A 107 -7.90 -4.82 0.00
N TYR A 108 -8.44 -5.97 -0.39
CA TYR A 108 -7.88 -6.87 -1.39
C TYR A 108 -8.59 -6.62 -2.72
N SER A 109 -7.84 -6.41 -3.79
CA SER A 109 -8.42 -6.18 -5.11
C SER A 109 -7.68 -6.97 -6.17
N LYS A 110 -8.43 -7.63 -7.05
CA LYS A 110 -7.91 -8.33 -8.22
C LYS A 110 -8.57 -7.81 -9.49
N ASP A 111 -7.73 -7.50 -10.48
CA ASP A 111 -8.15 -7.06 -11.81
C ASP A 111 -9.10 -5.84 -11.76
N GLY A 112 -8.71 -4.80 -10.97
CA GLY A 112 -9.52 -3.60 -10.78
C GLY A 112 -8.71 -2.34 -10.47
N ASN A 113 -9.35 -1.39 -9.77
CA ASN A 113 -8.69 -0.19 -9.27
C ASN A 113 -9.12 0.10 -7.83
N VAL A 114 -8.19 0.58 -7.01
CA VAL A 114 -8.47 1.00 -5.63
C VAL A 114 -8.04 2.44 -5.43
N VAL A 115 -8.94 3.26 -4.89
CA VAL A 115 -8.66 4.63 -4.47
C VAL A 115 -8.98 4.77 -2.98
N ASN A 116 -7.99 5.14 -2.19
CA ASN A 116 -8.17 5.48 -0.79
C ASN A 116 -8.15 6.99 -0.60
N ASN A 117 -9.28 7.58 -0.20
CA ASN A 117 -9.38 8.97 0.26
C ASN A 117 -9.66 9.07 1.76
N GLY A 118 -9.82 7.93 2.45
CA GLY A 118 -10.17 7.83 3.86
C GLY A 118 -9.02 7.40 4.76
N ALA A 119 -9.35 6.95 5.96
CA ALA A 119 -8.41 6.46 6.94
C ALA A 119 -8.45 4.93 7.07
N LEU A 120 -7.29 4.30 6.96
CA LEU A 120 -7.06 2.89 7.24
C LEU A 120 -6.04 2.79 8.38
N SER A 121 -6.44 2.33 9.55
CA SER A 121 -5.55 2.13 10.71
C SER A 121 -5.56 0.67 11.14
N LEU A 122 -4.66 -0.12 10.55
CA LEU A 122 -4.53 -1.56 10.78
C LEU A 122 -3.23 -1.83 11.54
N THR A 123 -3.27 -1.64 12.86
CA THR A 123 -2.06 -1.68 13.71
C THR A 123 -1.70 -3.08 14.22
N GLY A 124 -2.48 -4.08 13.88
CA GLY A 124 -2.14 -5.47 14.16
C GLY A 124 -0.95 -5.97 13.35
N ASN A 125 -0.30 -7.01 13.86
CA ASN A 125 0.89 -7.60 13.21
C ASN A 125 0.53 -8.20 11.84
N LYS A 126 1.42 -8.01 10.85
CA LYS A 126 1.28 -8.52 9.46
C LYS A 126 0.01 -8.07 8.72
N SER A 127 -0.59 -6.96 9.12
CA SER A 127 -1.77 -6.43 8.42
C SER A 127 -1.38 -5.68 7.15
N SER A 128 -2.24 -5.72 6.14
CA SER A 128 -2.07 -5.03 4.87
C SER A 128 -3.22 -4.04 4.65
N ALA A 129 -2.91 -2.75 4.44
CA ALA A 129 -3.97 -1.79 4.23
C ALA A 129 -4.60 -1.93 2.84
N LEU A 130 -3.80 -1.92 1.77
CA LEU A 130 -4.24 -2.05 0.39
C LEU A 130 -3.39 -3.12 -0.31
N TYR A 131 -4.01 -4.18 -0.78
CA TYR A 131 -3.35 -5.24 -1.53
C TYR A 131 -4.03 -5.44 -2.89
N GLY A 132 -3.27 -5.35 -3.97
CA GLY A 132 -3.74 -5.51 -5.33
C GLY A 132 -3.02 -6.62 -6.09
N GLU A 133 -3.77 -7.45 -6.80
CA GLU A 133 -3.27 -8.32 -7.86
C GLU A 133 -3.73 -7.77 -9.21
N ASN A 134 -2.80 -7.47 -10.11
CA ASN A 134 -3.13 -6.84 -11.41
C ASN A 134 -4.06 -5.63 -11.24
N THR A 135 -3.75 -4.76 -10.28
CA THR A 135 -4.65 -3.69 -9.83
C THR A 135 -3.87 -2.39 -9.67
N ASN A 136 -4.44 -1.28 -10.12
CA ASN A 136 -3.91 0.04 -9.78
C ASN A 136 -4.37 0.45 -8.38
N ILE A 137 -3.45 0.99 -7.57
CA ILE A 137 -3.75 1.48 -6.23
C ILE A 137 -3.33 2.94 -6.10
N THR A 138 -4.24 3.79 -5.63
CA THR A 138 -3.97 5.19 -5.32
C THR A 138 -4.34 5.49 -3.87
N ASN A 139 -3.38 5.95 -3.09
CA ASN A 139 -3.62 6.64 -1.83
C ASN A 139 -3.61 8.14 -2.12
N SER A 140 -4.77 8.78 -2.10
CA SER A 140 -4.91 10.19 -2.48
C SER A 140 -4.33 11.13 -1.43
N ASN A 141 -4.32 12.42 -1.70
CA ASN A 141 -3.82 13.44 -0.77
C ASN A 141 -4.60 13.53 0.56
N THR A 142 -5.82 13.03 0.61
CA THR A 142 -6.62 12.91 1.85
C THR A 142 -6.51 11.52 2.48
N GLY A 143 -5.96 10.55 1.76
CA GLY A 143 -5.81 9.18 2.22
C GLY A 143 -4.77 9.05 3.33
N ASN A 144 -5.12 8.37 4.40
CA ASN A 144 -4.24 8.12 5.53
C ASN A 144 -4.19 6.63 5.84
N ILE A 145 -2.99 6.06 5.80
CA ILE A 145 -2.74 4.64 6.06
C ILE A 145 -1.82 4.53 7.26
N THR A 146 -2.20 3.70 8.23
CA THR A 146 -1.34 3.29 9.35
C THR A 146 -1.32 1.78 9.42
N VAL A 147 -0.14 1.18 9.43
CA VAL A 147 0.04 -0.26 9.61
C VAL A 147 0.96 -0.56 10.79
N GLY A 148 0.68 -1.66 11.47
CA GLY A 148 1.46 -2.14 12.60
C GLY A 148 2.75 -2.86 12.18
N THR A 149 3.30 -3.67 13.08
CA THR A 149 4.55 -4.41 12.86
C THR A 149 4.42 -5.42 11.72
N ASN A 150 5.46 -5.50 10.87
CA ASN A 150 5.53 -6.39 9.69
C ASN A 150 4.36 -6.22 8.72
N GLY A 151 3.74 -5.05 8.71
CA GLY A 151 2.59 -4.73 7.86
C GLY A 151 2.99 -4.17 6.51
N SER A 152 1.98 -3.94 5.66
CA SER A 152 2.14 -3.32 4.35
C SER A 152 1.12 -2.20 4.15
N GLY A 153 1.58 -1.00 3.77
CA GLY A 153 0.69 0.10 3.42
C GLY A 153 -0.01 -0.14 2.08
N MET A 154 0.76 -0.26 1.02
CA MET A 154 0.29 -0.57 -0.33
C MET A 154 1.14 -1.69 -0.91
N TYR A 155 0.52 -2.77 -1.36
CA TYR A 155 1.20 -3.86 -2.03
C TYR A 155 0.51 -4.20 -3.34
N ILE A 156 1.26 -4.17 -4.44
CA ILE A 156 0.77 -4.56 -5.77
C ILE A 156 1.63 -5.70 -6.29
N LYS A 157 0.97 -6.80 -6.64
CA LYS A 157 1.58 -7.93 -7.32
C LYS A 157 1.02 -8.01 -8.74
N ASN A 158 1.91 -8.02 -9.71
CA ASN A 158 1.54 -8.16 -11.11
C ASN A 158 2.08 -9.45 -11.69
N ASN A 159 1.17 -10.28 -12.15
CA ASN A 159 1.48 -11.57 -12.79
C ASN A 159 1.29 -11.52 -14.32
N THR A 160 1.12 -10.33 -14.90
CA THR A 160 0.86 -10.12 -16.34
C THR A 160 1.94 -9.23 -16.97
N ALA A 161 1.93 -9.10 -18.28
CA ALA A 161 2.79 -8.15 -19.00
C ALA A 161 2.24 -6.70 -18.99
N ALA A 162 1.01 -6.48 -18.53
CA ALA A 162 0.44 -5.14 -18.40
C ALA A 162 1.11 -4.36 -17.27
N THR A 163 1.15 -3.04 -17.36
CA THR A 163 1.68 -2.19 -16.28
C THR A 163 0.59 -1.81 -15.32
N PHE A 164 0.85 -1.95 -14.02
CA PHE A 164 0.01 -1.42 -12.96
C PHE A 164 0.75 -0.36 -12.15
N ASN A 165 0.01 0.57 -11.56
CA ASN A 165 0.56 1.73 -10.89
C ASN A 165 0.15 1.77 -9.42
N GLY A 166 1.13 2.06 -8.55
CA GLY A 166 0.92 2.39 -7.15
C GLY A 166 1.31 3.85 -6.91
N ASN A 167 0.34 4.71 -6.60
CA ASN A 167 0.58 6.13 -6.35
C ASN A 167 0.23 6.50 -4.92
N ASN A 168 1.17 7.07 -4.18
CA ASN A 168 0.93 7.66 -2.88
C ASN A 168 1.03 9.18 -2.93
N SER A 169 -0.07 9.87 -2.69
CA SER A 169 -0.13 11.32 -2.52
C SER A 169 -0.53 11.72 -1.09
N GLY A 170 -0.90 10.76 -0.25
CA GLY A 170 -1.32 10.92 1.13
C GLY A 170 -0.25 10.51 2.14
N ALA A 171 -0.68 10.15 3.34
CA ALA A 171 0.20 9.71 4.40
C ALA A 171 0.19 8.19 4.56
N ILE A 172 1.39 7.61 4.78
CA ILE A 172 1.57 6.21 5.17
C ILE A 172 2.48 6.18 6.40
N THR A 173 1.96 5.67 7.52
CA THR A 173 2.70 5.49 8.78
C THR A 173 2.95 4.01 9.04
N LEU A 174 4.19 3.65 9.34
CA LEU A 174 4.63 2.27 9.41
C LEU A 174 5.08 1.88 10.82
N GLY A 175 4.71 0.69 11.26
CA GLY A 175 5.31 0.01 12.39
C GLY A 175 6.68 -0.60 12.04
N ALA A 176 7.30 -1.29 13.01
CA ALA A 176 8.59 -1.96 12.80
C ALA A 176 8.48 -3.07 11.75
N GLY A 177 9.51 -3.24 10.92
CA GLY A 177 9.57 -4.25 9.87
C GLY A 177 8.55 -4.10 8.75
N SER A 178 7.85 -2.97 8.68
CA SER A 178 6.77 -2.75 7.72
C SER A 178 7.24 -2.08 6.44
N VAL A 179 6.46 -2.23 5.38
CA VAL A 179 6.73 -1.66 4.06
C VAL A 179 5.65 -0.64 3.70
N GLY A 180 6.05 0.56 3.29
CA GLY A 180 5.12 1.60 2.84
C GLY A 180 4.46 1.26 1.52
N MET A 181 5.25 1.09 0.47
CA MET A 181 4.80 0.70 -0.86
C MET A 181 5.64 -0.47 -1.38
N ARG A 182 4.99 -1.52 -1.86
CA ARG A 182 5.64 -2.69 -2.45
C ARG A 182 5.07 -3.00 -3.82
N GLY A 183 5.95 -3.22 -4.79
CA GLY A 183 5.62 -3.69 -6.14
C GLY A 183 6.37 -4.97 -6.49
N GLU A 184 5.69 -5.91 -7.12
CA GLU A 184 6.27 -7.12 -7.70
C GLU A 184 5.83 -7.27 -9.15
N GLY A 185 6.78 -7.48 -10.07
CA GLY A 185 6.52 -7.57 -11.51
C GLY A 185 6.42 -6.18 -12.17
N GLU A 186 5.66 -6.07 -13.26
CA GLU A 186 5.49 -4.83 -14.05
C GLU A 186 4.64 -3.79 -13.31
N VAL A 187 5.17 -3.26 -12.20
CA VAL A 187 4.52 -2.28 -11.33
C VAL A 187 5.36 -1.01 -11.25
N ALA A 188 4.78 0.14 -11.58
CA ALA A 188 5.37 1.44 -11.31
C ALA A 188 4.91 1.95 -9.94
N LEU A 189 5.85 2.33 -9.07
CA LEU A 189 5.55 2.91 -7.77
C LEU A 189 6.02 4.36 -7.70
N VAL A 190 5.12 5.25 -7.32
CA VAL A 190 5.41 6.68 -7.17
C VAL A 190 4.91 7.19 -5.82
N ASN A 191 5.83 7.65 -4.98
CA ASN A 191 5.50 8.53 -3.87
C ASN A 191 5.53 9.96 -4.40
N THR A 192 4.36 10.54 -4.65
CA THR A 192 4.24 11.85 -5.34
C THR A 192 4.73 13.00 -4.47
N ALA A 193 4.80 14.21 -4.99
CA ALA A 193 5.33 15.40 -4.27
C ALA A 193 4.59 15.71 -2.96
N THR A 194 3.33 15.30 -2.81
CA THR A 194 2.56 15.45 -1.57
C THR A 194 2.58 14.21 -0.70
N GLY A 195 3.08 13.08 -1.21
CA GLY A 195 3.13 11.81 -0.52
C GLY A 195 4.13 11.81 0.64
N ASN A 196 3.72 11.26 1.77
CA ASN A 196 4.55 11.13 2.96
C ASN A 196 4.54 9.68 3.46
N ILE A 197 5.72 9.09 3.58
CA ILE A 197 5.92 7.76 4.18
C ILE A 197 6.78 7.94 5.42
N SER A 198 6.32 7.48 6.59
CA SER A 198 7.05 7.69 7.84
C SER A 198 7.08 6.46 8.74
N SER A 199 8.16 6.30 9.49
CA SER A 199 8.32 5.30 10.55
C SER A 199 9.33 5.73 11.61
N THR A 200 9.05 5.36 12.84
CA THR A 200 10.02 5.34 13.95
C THR A 200 10.43 3.91 14.32
N GLY A 201 9.85 2.92 13.65
CA GLY A 201 10.07 1.50 13.93
C GLY A 201 11.36 0.96 13.33
N LEU A 202 11.95 -0.02 13.98
CA LEU A 202 13.14 -0.74 13.51
C LEU A 202 12.86 -1.44 12.18
N GLY A 203 13.78 -1.35 11.22
CA GLY A 203 13.76 -2.12 9.98
C GLY A 203 12.61 -1.77 9.03
N ALA A 204 12.08 -0.54 9.11
CA ALA A 204 11.04 -0.10 8.21
C ALA A 204 11.59 0.13 6.79
N LEU A 205 10.77 -0.16 5.79
CA LEU A 205 11.09 0.00 4.38
C LEU A 205 10.09 0.97 3.73
N GLY A 206 10.58 2.11 3.24
CA GLY A 206 9.70 3.12 2.63
C GLY A 206 9.05 2.61 1.37
N MET A 207 9.84 2.29 0.35
CA MET A 207 9.37 1.75 -0.93
C MET A 207 10.21 0.55 -1.35
N SER A 208 9.59 -0.46 -1.97
CA SER A 208 10.27 -1.66 -2.45
C SER A 208 9.74 -2.12 -3.79
N GLN A 209 10.66 -2.54 -4.67
CA GLN A 209 10.30 -3.15 -5.95
C GLN A 209 11.16 -4.37 -6.25
N SER A 210 10.53 -5.42 -6.76
CA SER A 210 11.20 -6.62 -7.26
C SER A 210 10.59 -7.08 -8.59
N GLY A 211 11.46 -7.40 -9.55
CA GLY A 211 11.04 -7.80 -10.91
C GLY A 211 10.51 -6.62 -11.74
N GLY A 212 10.21 -6.91 -13.01
CA GLY A 212 9.66 -5.93 -13.96
C GLY A 212 10.67 -4.90 -14.49
N THR A 213 10.16 -3.95 -15.25
CA THR A 213 10.96 -2.89 -15.91
C THR A 213 10.58 -1.48 -15.46
N ARG A 214 9.61 -1.33 -14.57
CA ARG A 214 9.00 -0.05 -14.22
C ARG A 214 9.76 0.66 -13.10
N ASN A 215 9.67 1.99 -13.09
CA ASN A 215 10.40 2.83 -12.15
C ASN A 215 9.85 2.74 -10.72
N LEU A 216 10.78 2.88 -9.78
CA LEU A 216 10.53 3.18 -8.38
C LEU A 216 10.89 4.65 -8.14
N GLU A 217 9.92 5.52 -7.87
CA GLU A 217 10.14 6.96 -7.81
C GLU A 217 9.64 7.57 -6.50
N ASN A 218 10.52 8.34 -5.84
CA ASN A 218 10.14 9.20 -4.72
C ASN A 218 10.27 10.67 -5.14
N ALA A 219 9.15 11.37 -5.25
CA ALA A 219 9.09 12.82 -5.40
C ALA A 219 8.61 13.52 -4.11
N GLY A 220 8.13 12.76 -3.14
CA GLY A 220 7.63 13.24 -1.86
C GLY A 220 8.63 13.09 -0.72
N THR A 221 8.13 12.77 0.46
CA THR A 221 8.94 12.63 1.66
C THR A 221 8.91 11.19 2.17
N ILE A 222 10.08 10.65 2.51
CA ILE A 222 10.25 9.39 3.23
C ILE A 222 11.06 9.70 4.48
N THR A 223 10.49 9.49 5.68
CA THR A 223 11.15 9.76 6.96
C THR A 223 11.17 8.49 7.81
N LEU A 224 12.31 7.84 7.91
CA LEU A 224 12.50 6.59 8.64
C LEU A 224 13.55 6.78 9.73
N THR A 225 13.11 7.07 10.96
CA THR A 225 14.03 7.35 12.07
C THR A 225 14.38 6.11 12.89
N GLY A 226 13.71 4.98 12.65
CA GLY A 226 14.09 3.70 13.24
C GLY A 226 15.36 3.13 12.61
N ASP A 227 16.14 2.41 13.43
CA ASP A 227 17.39 1.76 12.97
C ASP A 227 17.15 0.69 11.89
N LYS A 228 18.16 0.37 11.08
CA LYS A 228 18.12 -0.63 10.00
C LYS A 228 17.04 -0.39 8.95
N SER A 229 16.61 0.84 8.77
CA SER A 229 15.58 1.21 7.83
C SER A 229 16.13 1.48 6.43
N ILE A 230 15.33 1.26 5.40
CA ILE A 230 15.70 1.53 4.01
C ILE A 230 14.64 2.44 3.38
N GLY A 231 15.07 3.59 2.84
CA GLY A 231 14.17 4.52 2.16
C GLY A 231 13.57 3.92 0.91
N MET A 232 14.39 3.54 -0.05
CA MET A 232 13.99 2.91 -1.30
C MET A 232 14.82 1.65 -1.52
N HIS A 233 14.16 0.55 -1.86
CA HIS A 233 14.77 -0.76 -2.09
C HIS A 233 14.39 -1.31 -3.46
N SER A 234 15.38 -1.74 -4.23
CA SER A 234 15.18 -2.43 -5.51
C SER A 234 16.14 -3.60 -5.62
N GLU A 235 15.64 -4.76 -5.99
CA GLU A 235 16.48 -5.94 -6.09
C GLU A 235 16.06 -6.86 -7.25
N ASN A 236 17.09 -7.50 -7.87
CA ASN A 236 16.91 -8.50 -8.92
C ASN A 236 16.15 -8.00 -10.17
N ILE A 237 16.32 -6.72 -10.53
CA ILE A 237 15.75 -6.16 -11.75
C ILE A 237 16.81 -6.16 -12.85
N THR A 238 16.69 -7.07 -13.79
CA THR A 238 17.70 -7.33 -14.84
C THR A 238 17.37 -6.70 -16.19
N THR A 239 16.19 -6.12 -16.34
CA THR A 239 15.70 -5.55 -17.60
C THR A 239 16.14 -4.09 -17.76
N SER A 240 16.43 -3.68 -18.99
CA SER A 240 16.86 -2.31 -19.29
C SER A 240 15.73 -1.30 -19.08
N GLY A 241 16.08 -0.12 -18.56
CA GLY A 241 15.18 1.02 -18.40
C GLY A 241 14.61 1.21 -17.00
N HIS A 242 14.83 0.27 -16.06
CA HIS A 242 14.43 0.47 -14.67
C HIS A 242 15.24 1.57 -14.01
N GLN A 243 14.56 2.46 -13.29
CA GLN A 243 15.18 3.52 -12.51
C GLN A 243 14.66 3.51 -11.07
N VAL A 244 15.61 3.61 -10.13
CA VAL A 244 15.32 3.98 -8.74
C VAL A 244 15.62 5.44 -8.61
N LYS A 245 14.58 6.28 -8.65
CA LYS A 245 14.72 7.73 -8.80
C LYS A 245 14.21 8.47 -7.57
N ASN A 246 15.04 9.33 -7.00
CA ASN A 246 14.67 10.25 -5.94
C ASN A 246 14.76 11.69 -6.42
N THR A 247 13.65 12.42 -6.41
CA THR A 247 13.55 13.87 -6.61
C THR A 247 13.01 14.57 -5.37
N GLY A 248 12.58 13.79 -4.35
CA GLY A 248 12.05 14.26 -3.08
C GLY A 248 13.08 14.19 -1.95
N THR A 249 12.61 14.02 -0.73
CA THR A 249 13.47 13.94 0.45
C THR A 249 13.37 12.57 1.12
N ILE A 250 14.52 11.97 1.40
CA ILE A 250 14.64 10.77 2.23
C ILE A 250 15.42 11.16 3.48
N THR A 251 14.83 10.96 4.66
CA THR A 251 15.47 11.23 5.95
C THR A 251 15.58 9.93 6.75
N LEU A 252 16.77 9.63 7.24
CA LEU A 252 17.07 8.47 8.08
C LEU A 252 17.50 8.93 9.47
N GLY A 253 17.10 8.20 10.50
CA GLY A 253 17.65 8.36 11.85
C GLY A 253 19.05 7.75 11.98
N ASP A 254 19.63 7.85 13.18
CA ASP A 254 20.90 7.22 13.49
C ASP A 254 20.83 5.70 13.40
N SER A 255 21.90 5.06 12.93
CA SER A 255 22.03 3.60 12.99
C SER A 255 22.85 3.20 14.22
N ALA A 256 22.35 2.23 14.97
CA ALA A 256 23.04 1.69 16.15
C ALA A 256 24.30 0.91 15.77
N ASP A 257 24.28 0.23 14.62
CA ASP A 257 25.33 -0.66 14.14
C ASP A 257 25.76 -0.30 12.70
N SER A 258 27.06 -0.08 12.52
CA SER A 258 27.64 0.18 11.20
C SER A 258 27.70 -1.05 10.28
N ALA A 259 27.56 -2.26 10.83
CA ALA A 259 27.52 -3.49 10.02
C ALA A 259 26.13 -3.70 9.36
N ASN A 260 25.09 -3.10 9.94
CA ASN A 260 23.72 -3.14 9.41
C ASN A 260 23.12 -1.72 9.42
N PRO A 261 23.65 -0.81 8.61
CA PRO A 261 23.24 0.60 8.64
C PRO A 261 21.84 0.79 8.04
N SER A 262 21.17 1.89 8.41
CA SER A 262 20.07 2.41 7.61
C SER A 262 20.59 2.94 6.28
N VAL A 263 19.79 2.74 5.20
CA VAL A 263 20.20 3.08 3.83
C VAL A 263 19.14 3.94 3.15
N GLY A 264 19.56 5.06 2.54
CA GLY A 264 18.64 5.92 1.80
C GLY A 264 18.09 5.23 0.56
N ILE A 265 18.96 4.81 -0.35
CA ILE A 265 18.61 4.03 -1.53
C ILE A 265 19.49 2.78 -1.58
N TYR A 266 18.86 1.61 -1.60
CA TYR A 266 19.50 0.33 -1.80
C TYR A 266 19.07 -0.27 -3.14
N SER A 267 20.03 -0.61 -3.99
CA SER A 267 19.73 -1.37 -5.22
C SER A 267 20.78 -2.44 -5.45
N ALA A 268 20.34 -3.68 -5.66
CA ALA A 268 21.24 -4.80 -5.87
C ALA A 268 20.80 -5.72 -7.01
N ASN A 269 21.80 -6.32 -7.67
CA ASN A 269 21.62 -7.33 -8.73
C ASN A 269 20.73 -6.87 -9.89
N GLY A 270 20.77 -5.57 -10.20
CA GLY A 270 20.04 -4.96 -11.31
C GLY A 270 21.01 -4.57 -12.44
N THR A 271 21.42 -5.50 -13.29
CA THR A 271 22.48 -5.28 -14.29
C THR A 271 22.19 -4.13 -15.27
N ASN A 272 20.93 -3.74 -15.40
CA ASN A 272 20.49 -2.63 -16.26
C ASN A 272 19.65 -1.59 -15.51
N SER A 273 19.70 -1.60 -14.18
CA SER A 273 19.01 -0.60 -13.34
C SER A 273 19.91 0.61 -13.12
N ALA A 274 19.32 1.80 -13.08
CA ALA A 274 20.00 3.03 -12.70
C ALA A 274 19.49 3.56 -11.37
N ILE A 275 20.41 3.95 -10.48
CA ILE A 275 20.08 4.74 -9.29
C ILE A 275 20.28 6.21 -9.65
N ILE A 276 19.28 7.04 -9.43
CA ILE A 276 19.27 8.46 -9.75
C ILE A 276 18.78 9.24 -8.53
N ASN A 277 19.69 10.01 -7.90
CA ASN A 277 19.27 11.09 -7.01
C ASN A 277 19.33 12.39 -7.83
N ASP A 278 18.17 12.81 -8.35
CA ASP A 278 18.06 13.86 -9.37
C ASP A 278 18.02 15.26 -8.74
N THR A 279 17.93 16.28 -9.58
CA THR A 279 17.85 17.68 -9.16
C THR A 279 16.69 17.88 -8.16
N GLY A 280 17.03 18.41 -6.97
CA GLY A 280 16.11 18.57 -5.85
C GLY A 280 16.03 17.38 -4.90
N GLY A 281 16.47 16.20 -5.32
CA GLY A 281 16.52 15.01 -4.47
C GLY A 281 17.51 15.17 -3.31
N LYS A 282 17.04 14.87 -2.09
CA LYS A 282 17.85 14.93 -0.85
C LYS A 282 17.84 13.59 -0.16
N ILE A 283 18.99 13.17 0.34
CA ILE A 283 19.13 12.03 1.24
C ILE A 283 19.85 12.56 2.48
N ILE A 284 19.16 12.58 3.60
CA ILE A 284 19.66 13.09 4.88
C ILE A 284 19.81 11.88 5.80
N GLY A 285 21.03 11.57 6.19
CA GLY A 285 21.33 10.45 7.06
C GLY A 285 21.76 10.91 8.45
N GLY A 286 21.38 10.17 9.47
CA GLY A 286 21.95 10.28 10.80
C GLY A 286 23.32 9.59 10.91
N ALA A 287 23.83 9.42 12.12
CA ALA A 287 25.09 8.75 12.34
C ALA A 287 25.10 7.29 11.83
N ARG A 288 26.21 6.86 11.24
CA ARG A 288 26.40 5.49 10.71
C ARG A 288 25.35 5.04 9.68
N THR A 289 24.83 5.94 8.88
CA THR A 289 23.92 5.64 7.77
C THR A 289 24.66 5.59 6.43
N VAL A 290 24.03 4.98 5.44
CA VAL A 290 24.52 4.96 4.05
C VAL A 290 23.52 5.71 3.17
N GLY A 291 23.95 6.73 2.44
CA GLY A 291 23.08 7.47 1.54
C GLY A 291 22.60 6.60 0.38
N ILE A 292 23.53 6.03 -0.39
CA ILE A 292 23.21 5.17 -1.54
C ILE A 292 24.11 3.93 -1.50
N TYR A 293 23.50 2.76 -1.62
CA TYR A 293 24.19 1.49 -1.78
C TYR A 293 23.78 0.83 -3.10
N GLY A 294 24.75 0.61 -3.96
CA GLY A 294 24.56 -0.06 -5.24
C GLY A 294 25.47 -1.29 -5.34
N LYS A 295 24.92 -2.45 -5.71
CA LYS A 295 25.68 -3.67 -5.96
C LYS A 295 25.26 -4.29 -7.28
N ASN A 296 26.17 -4.46 -8.23
CA ASN A 296 25.87 -4.98 -9.56
C ASN A 296 24.74 -4.19 -10.26
N VAL A 297 24.82 -2.87 -10.18
CA VAL A 297 23.84 -1.94 -10.81
C VAL A 297 24.58 -0.91 -11.64
N GLY A 298 23.93 -0.40 -12.70
CA GLY A 298 24.40 0.75 -13.44
C GLY A 298 24.25 2.03 -12.61
N LEU A 299 25.27 2.85 -12.55
CA LEU A 299 25.16 4.21 -12.03
C LEU A 299 25.13 5.15 -13.23
N SER A 300 23.98 5.70 -13.55
CA SER A 300 23.87 6.80 -14.49
C SER A 300 23.19 7.97 -13.78
N GLY A 301 23.89 9.07 -13.62
CA GLY A 301 23.33 10.28 -13.05
C GLY A 301 23.97 11.49 -13.67
N SER A 302 23.17 12.39 -14.21
CA SER A 302 23.53 13.76 -14.55
C SER A 302 22.91 14.76 -13.57
N GLY A 303 22.53 14.32 -12.38
CA GLY A 303 21.89 15.14 -11.36
C GLY A 303 22.87 15.63 -10.29
N SER A 304 22.82 16.91 -9.95
CA SER A 304 23.50 17.50 -8.80
C SER A 304 22.68 17.34 -7.52
N GLY A 305 22.49 16.11 -7.07
CA GLY A 305 21.91 15.86 -5.75
C GLY A 305 22.98 15.97 -4.66
N THR A 306 22.69 16.64 -3.56
CA THR A 306 23.56 16.68 -2.38
C THR A 306 23.19 15.56 -1.42
N ALA A 307 24.16 14.72 -1.07
CA ALA A 307 24.12 13.89 0.12
C ALA A 307 24.81 14.70 1.24
N SER A 308 24.14 14.92 2.34
CA SER A 308 24.69 15.58 3.54
C SER A 308 24.54 14.68 4.75
#